data_fa8a18eee1b5a1b1d9dc3671aaf489cc
#
_entry.id   fa8a18eee1b5a1b1d9dc3671aaf489cc
#
_cell.length_a   1.000
_cell.length_b   1.000
_cell.length_c   1.000
_cell.angle_alpha   90.00
_cell.angle_beta   90.00
_cell.angle_gamma   90.00
#
_symmetry.space_group_name_H-M   'P 1'
#
loop_
_entity.id
_entity.type
_entity.pdbx_description
1 polymer ?
#
loop_
_entity_poly.entity_id
_entity_poly.type
_entity_poly.pdbx_seq_one_letter_code
_entity_poly.pdbx_strand_id
1 'polypeptide(L)'
;MKQTCVKTDRETPVKLSVIIPCYNEEATLSRCVDRVLEIRDASLSMEVIIVDDASQDNSLNIARDLAESHKEIIVEKHRSNKGNGAALRTGFKHATGDFVAVQDADLEYDPMELKTMLVPLRNNRADVVIGSRFLASSAHRVLYFWHSIGNRFLTLVSNLFTDLNLTDMECCYKVFRREIIQGIDLKENRFGFEPEVVAKVAQMRVRIYEIGITYSGRTYEDGKKIGARDGFRALYCILKYNAHNAPLPMQFLIFLFIGGVAAIFNLILFLSLYDTGIQASISAPIAFIVAAIVNYVLCVLILFKHQVSSNTMVNSRGRSPLNRLLGGRGNGAAR
;
A
#
# COMPACT_ATOMS: atom_id res chain seq x y z
N MET A 1 25.67 21.45 37.98
CA MET A 1 24.92 20.81 36.92
C MET A 1 24.57 21.85 35.86
N LYS A 2 25.27 21.86 34.74
CA LYS A 2 24.96 22.76 33.61
C LYS A 2 23.85 22.10 32.79
N GLN A 3 22.67 22.70 32.82
CA GLN A 3 21.60 22.35 31.88
C GLN A 3 22.08 22.70 30.48
N THR A 4 22.39 21.70 29.69
CA THR A 4 22.61 21.84 28.25
C THR A 4 21.26 22.14 27.62
N CYS A 5 21.04 23.38 27.27
CA CYS A 5 19.91 23.82 26.45
C CYS A 5 20.01 23.09 25.11
N VAL A 6 19.12 22.12 24.88
CA VAL A 6 18.95 21.47 23.57
C VAL A 6 18.51 22.57 22.62
N LYS A 7 19.42 22.95 21.71
CA LYS A 7 19.06 23.81 20.58
C LYS A 7 17.90 23.13 19.85
N THR A 8 16.75 23.76 19.87
CA THR A 8 15.65 23.46 18.94
C THR A 8 16.22 23.63 17.54
N ASP A 9 16.56 22.54 16.88
CA ASP A 9 16.86 22.51 15.46
C ASP A 9 15.64 23.16 14.77
N ARG A 10 15.87 24.27 14.08
CA ARG A 10 14.84 24.87 13.23
C ARG A 10 14.47 23.79 12.23
N GLU A 11 13.26 23.27 12.36
CA GLU A 11 12.77 22.27 11.44
C GLU A 11 12.86 22.84 10.02
N THR A 12 13.60 22.17 9.15
CA THR A 12 13.68 22.58 7.74
C THR A 12 12.26 22.55 7.15
N PRO A 13 11.83 23.63 6.49
CA PRO A 13 10.52 23.67 5.86
C PRO A 13 10.38 22.49 4.88
N VAL A 14 9.28 21.80 4.94
CA VAL A 14 8.95 20.67 4.06
C VAL A 14 7.63 20.93 3.34
N LYS A 15 7.44 20.30 2.19
CA LYS A 15 6.18 20.33 1.43
C LYS A 15 5.50 18.97 1.50
N LEU A 16 4.22 18.96 1.87
CA LEU A 16 3.37 17.77 1.87
C LEU A 16 2.36 17.86 0.73
N SER A 17 2.35 16.88 -0.17
CA SER A 17 1.29 16.67 -1.13
C SER A 17 0.24 15.75 -0.51
N VAL A 18 -0.99 16.24 -0.35
CA VAL A 18 -2.13 15.45 0.13
C VAL A 18 -2.99 15.06 -1.06
N ILE A 19 -3.15 13.78 -1.29
CA ILE A 19 -3.97 13.23 -2.38
C ILE A 19 -5.36 12.92 -1.83
N ILE A 20 -6.37 13.52 -2.43
CA ILE A 20 -7.78 13.34 -2.06
C ILE A 20 -8.52 12.69 -3.23
N PRO A 21 -8.70 11.36 -3.23
CA PRO A 21 -9.59 10.72 -4.20
C PRO A 21 -11.04 11.10 -3.88
N CYS A 22 -11.79 11.51 -4.91
CA CYS A 22 -13.14 12.00 -4.76
C CYS A 22 -14.09 11.29 -5.72
N TYR A 23 -15.18 10.72 -5.20
CA TYR A 23 -16.29 10.18 -5.98
C TYR A 23 -17.60 10.29 -5.22
N ASN A 24 -18.46 11.21 -5.61
CA ASN A 24 -19.75 11.52 -4.97
C ASN A 24 -19.59 11.85 -3.48
N GLU A 25 -18.84 12.90 -3.18
CA GLU A 25 -18.55 13.38 -1.83
C GLU A 25 -18.90 14.89 -1.67
N GLU A 26 -19.96 15.37 -2.35
CA GLU A 26 -20.38 16.78 -2.32
C GLU A 26 -20.64 17.29 -0.89
N ALA A 27 -21.12 16.42 0.01
CA ALA A 27 -21.44 16.78 1.39
C ALA A 27 -20.20 16.98 2.27
N THR A 28 -19.04 16.40 1.93
CA THR A 28 -17.88 16.32 2.81
C THR A 28 -16.64 16.97 2.25
N LEU A 29 -16.50 17.08 0.93
CA LEU A 29 -15.27 17.48 0.25
C LEU A 29 -14.75 18.85 0.72
N SER A 30 -15.61 19.88 0.75
CA SER A 30 -15.19 21.24 1.15
C SER A 30 -14.61 21.22 2.56
N ARG A 31 -15.34 20.64 3.51
CA ARG A 31 -14.92 20.56 4.91
C ARG A 31 -13.65 19.71 5.08
N CYS A 32 -13.49 18.66 4.28
CA CYS A 32 -12.26 17.85 4.30
C CYS A 32 -11.05 18.69 3.86
N VAL A 33 -11.18 19.42 2.76
CA VAL A 33 -10.11 20.29 2.23
C VAL A 33 -9.76 21.40 3.20
N ASP A 34 -10.75 22.06 3.80
CA ASP A 34 -10.53 23.12 4.81
C ASP A 34 -9.69 22.58 5.98
N ARG A 35 -10.06 21.41 6.53
CA ARG A 35 -9.31 20.78 7.61
C ARG A 35 -7.89 20.36 7.20
N VAL A 36 -7.70 19.93 5.95
CA VAL A 36 -6.36 19.63 5.42
C VAL A 36 -5.53 20.90 5.33
N LEU A 37 -6.10 22.02 4.89
CA LEU A 37 -5.37 23.31 4.79
C LEU A 37 -5.03 23.90 6.17
N GLU A 38 -5.80 23.60 7.21
CA GLU A 38 -5.53 24.05 8.59
C GLU A 38 -4.24 23.46 9.17
N ILE A 39 -3.74 22.33 8.67
CA ILE A 39 -2.51 21.73 9.21
C ILE A 39 -1.24 22.45 8.79
N ARG A 40 -1.27 23.36 7.80
CA ARG A 40 -0.13 24.15 7.35
C ARG A 40 0.40 25.06 8.45
N ASP A 41 1.71 25.26 8.46
CA ASP A 41 2.38 26.19 9.36
C ASP A 41 3.70 26.69 8.73
N ALA A 42 4.49 27.47 9.47
CA ALA A 42 5.75 28.04 8.97
C ALA A 42 6.78 26.97 8.52
N SER A 43 6.66 25.73 9.04
CA SER A 43 7.55 24.61 8.73
C SER A 43 6.94 23.59 7.77
N LEU A 44 5.65 23.73 7.44
CA LEU A 44 4.90 22.78 6.62
C LEU A 44 4.04 23.51 5.57
N SER A 45 4.51 23.50 4.34
CA SER A 45 3.74 23.94 3.18
C SER A 45 2.93 22.79 2.61
N MET A 46 1.81 23.11 1.96
CA MET A 46 0.85 22.12 1.48
C MET A 46 0.69 22.20 -0.04
N GLU A 47 0.40 21.06 -0.63
CA GLU A 47 -0.16 20.89 -1.96
C GLU A 47 -1.30 19.87 -1.83
N VAL A 48 -2.49 20.23 -2.27
CA VAL A 48 -3.66 19.36 -2.22
C VAL A 48 -4.03 18.98 -3.64
N ILE A 49 -4.09 17.68 -3.92
CA ILE A 49 -4.42 17.15 -5.25
C ILE A 49 -5.73 16.37 -5.13
N ILE A 50 -6.82 17.00 -5.56
CA ILE A 50 -8.14 16.39 -5.61
C ILE A 50 -8.26 15.66 -6.94
N VAL A 51 -8.56 14.36 -6.90
CA VAL A 51 -8.76 13.56 -8.10
C VAL A 51 -10.22 13.12 -8.16
N ASP A 52 -11.01 13.81 -8.99
CA ASP A 52 -12.41 13.47 -9.25
C ASP A 52 -12.50 12.25 -10.16
N ASP A 53 -12.99 11.15 -9.62
CA ASP A 53 -13.14 9.87 -10.34
C ASP A 53 -14.50 9.78 -11.08
N ALA A 54 -14.84 10.82 -11.83
CA ALA A 54 -16.08 10.99 -12.59
C ALA A 54 -17.33 11.02 -11.68
N SER A 55 -17.34 11.89 -10.68
CA SER A 55 -18.49 12.11 -9.81
C SER A 55 -19.73 12.51 -10.62
N GLN A 56 -20.90 12.09 -10.13
CA GLN A 56 -22.21 12.35 -10.73
C GLN A 56 -23.01 13.42 -9.96
N ASP A 57 -22.49 13.81 -8.80
CA ASP A 57 -23.00 14.88 -7.95
C ASP A 57 -22.23 16.20 -8.18
N ASN A 58 -22.36 17.15 -7.25
CA ASN A 58 -21.68 18.45 -7.36
C ASN A 58 -20.22 18.45 -6.93
N SER A 59 -19.62 17.30 -6.59
CA SER A 59 -18.23 17.20 -6.10
C SER A 59 -17.21 17.88 -6.99
N LEU A 60 -17.30 17.69 -8.32
CA LEU A 60 -16.35 18.28 -9.27
C LEU A 60 -16.41 19.81 -9.29
N ASN A 61 -17.61 20.41 -9.20
CA ASN A 61 -17.73 21.87 -9.18
C ASN A 61 -17.17 22.42 -7.87
N ILE A 62 -17.48 21.78 -6.73
CA ILE A 62 -16.90 22.13 -5.43
C ILE A 62 -15.37 22.07 -5.47
N ALA A 63 -14.80 21.02 -6.07
CA ALA A 63 -13.34 20.90 -6.21
C ALA A 63 -12.74 22.06 -7.02
N ARG A 64 -13.40 22.48 -8.10
CA ARG A 64 -12.96 23.62 -8.93
C ARG A 64 -13.04 24.96 -8.21
N ASP A 65 -14.14 25.21 -7.51
CA ASP A 65 -14.34 26.43 -6.72
C ASP A 65 -13.26 26.54 -5.61
N LEU A 66 -12.89 25.41 -4.98
CA LEU A 66 -11.81 25.33 -4.02
C LEU A 66 -10.45 25.64 -4.68
N ALA A 67 -10.18 25.14 -5.89
CA ALA A 67 -8.95 25.41 -6.61
C ALA A 67 -8.85 26.86 -7.11
N GLU A 68 -9.97 27.51 -7.43
CA GLU A 68 -10.00 28.95 -7.73
C GLU A 68 -9.70 29.80 -6.49
N SER A 69 -10.15 29.35 -5.31
CA SER A 69 -9.96 30.06 -4.04
C SER A 69 -8.58 29.83 -3.41
N HIS A 70 -7.92 28.71 -3.69
CA HIS A 70 -6.67 28.26 -3.06
C HIS A 70 -5.67 27.77 -4.11
N LYS A 71 -4.59 28.53 -4.31
CA LYS A 71 -3.54 28.21 -5.30
C LYS A 71 -2.76 26.91 -5.00
N GLU A 72 -2.87 26.39 -3.80
CA GLU A 72 -2.27 25.14 -3.35
C GLU A 72 -3.05 23.90 -3.83
N ILE A 73 -4.28 24.09 -4.37
CA ILE A 73 -5.16 23.01 -4.79
C ILE A 73 -5.04 22.77 -6.28
N ILE A 74 -4.87 21.52 -6.65
CA ILE A 74 -4.87 21.02 -8.03
C ILE A 74 -6.04 20.06 -8.18
N VAL A 75 -6.80 20.18 -9.27
CA VAL A 75 -7.91 19.28 -9.56
C VAL A 75 -7.63 18.48 -10.82
N GLU A 76 -7.62 17.18 -10.67
CA GLU A 76 -7.56 16.21 -11.76
C GLU A 76 -8.91 15.52 -11.93
N LYS A 77 -9.28 15.19 -13.17
CA LYS A 77 -10.57 14.55 -13.47
C LYS A 77 -10.39 13.32 -14.35
N HIS A 78 -11.00 12.22 -13.96
CA HIS A 78 -11.15 11.06 -14.82
C HIS A 78 -12.36 11.19 -15.76
N ARG A 79 -12.27 10.59 -16.96
CA ARG A 79 -13.38 10.56 -17.93
C ARG A 79 -14.50 9.58 -17.53
N SER A 80 -14.17 8.58 -16.73
CA SER A 80 -15.08 7.56 -16.20
C SER A 80 -14.57 7.08 -14.85
N ASN A 81 -15.48 6.56 -14.01
CA ASN A 81 -15.08 5.97 -12.72
C ASN A 81 -14.13 4.80 -12.92
N LYS A 82 -12.93 4.93 -12.39
CA LYS A 82 -11.86 3.92 -12.42
C LYS A 82 -11.60 3.29 -11.07
N GLY A 83 -12.08 3.89 -10.00
CA GLY A 83 -11.94 3.45 -8.61
C GLY A 83 -10.80 4.13 -7.85
N ASN A 84 -10.85 4.01 -6.51
CA ASN A 84 -9.99 4.70 -5.56
C ASN A 84 -8.49 4.57 -5.87
N GLY A 85 -8.00 3.35 -6.09
CA GLY A 85 -6.59 3.11 -6.41
C GLY A 85 -6.13 3.79 -7.71
N ALA A 86 -7.01 3.93 -8.70
CA ALA A 86 -6.71 4.67 -9.93
C ALA A 86 -6.63 6.18 -9.68
N ALA A 87 -7.51 6.74 -8.84
CA ALA A 87 -7.47 8.13 -8.44
C ALA A 87 -6.20 8.45 -7.65
N LEU A 88 -5.84 7.61 -6.67
CA LEU A 88 -4.60 7.73 -5.91
C LEU A 88 -3.37 7.70 -6.83
N ARG A 89 -3.33 6.77 -7.78
CA ARG A 89 -2.25 6.66 -8.76
C ARG A 89 -2.09 7.90 -9.63
N THR A 90 -3.21 8.52 -10.01
CA THR A 90 -3.21 9.80 -10.72
C THR A 90 -2.64 10.90 -9.82
N GLY A 91 -3.11 11.03 -8.59
CA GLY A 91 -2.62 12.03 -7.65
C GLY A 91 -1.13 11.89 -7.34
N PHE A 92 -0.64 10.67 -7.13
CA PHE A 92 0.79 10.43 -6.87
C PHE A 92 1.71 10.91 -8.00
N LYS A 93 1.26 10.83 -9.25
CA LYS A 93 2.05 11.33 -10.41
C LYS A 93 2.19 12.84 -10.42
N HIS A 94 1.20 13.56 -9.92
CA HIS A 94 1.18 15.02 -9.87
C HIS A 94 1.83 15.59 -8.60
N ALA A 95 2.08 14.76 -7.58
CA ALA A 95 2.66 15.18 -6.31
C ALA A 95 4.09 15.72 -6.49
N THR A 96 4.35 16.92 -5.97
CA THR A 96 5.66 17.59 -6.02
C THR A 96 6.27 17.81 -4.64
N GLY A 97 5.54 17.55 -3.54
CA GLY A 97 6.02 17.69 -2.17
C GLY A 97 7.13 16.70 -1.81
N ASP A 98 7.83 16.94 -0.73
CA ASP A 98 8.84 16.03 -0.19
C ASP A 98 8.21 14.72 0.29
N PHE A 99 7.00 14.83 0.83
CA PHE A 99 6.18 13.72 1.31
C PHE A 99 4.82 13.73 0.61
N VAL A 100 4.22 12.55 0.52
CA VAL A 100 2.91 12.34 -0.10
C VAL A 100 2.02 11.58 0.87
N ALA A 101 0.88 12.16 1.21
CA ALA A 101 -0.14 11.55 2.06
C ALA A 101 -1.41 11.22 1.29
N VAL A 102 -2.12 10.21 1.76
CA VAL A 102 -3.49 9.88 1.31
C VAL A 102 -4.48 10.41 2.34
N GLN A 103 -5.51 11.10 1.89
CA GLN A 103 -6.63 11.58 2.69
C GLN A 103 -7.95 11.25 2.00
N ASP A 104 -8.80 10.46 2.63
CA ASP A 104 -10.13 10.20 2.11
C ASP A 104 -11.03 11.45 2.30
N ALA A 105 -11.89 11.73 1.32
CA ALA A 105 -12.77 12.90 1.34
C ALA A 105 -13.93 12.79 2.34
N ASP A 106 -14.09 11.65 3.00
CA ASP A 106 -15.27 11.25 3.77
C ASP A 106 -15.26 11.67 5.25
N LEU A 107 -14.21 12.35 5.71
CA LEU A 107 -14.02 12.81 7.10
C LEU A 107 -13.93 11.69 8.16
N GLU A 108 -13.70 10.45 7.75
CA GLU A 108 -13.50 9.35 8.70
C GLU A 108 -12.17 9.46 9.46
N TYR A 109 -11.17 10.13 8.87
CA TYR A 109 -9.84 10.39 9.44
C TYR A 109 -9.63 11.87 9.74
N ASP A 110 -8.84 12.16 10.77
CA ASP A 110 -8.50 13.54 11.15
C ASP A 110 -7.19 14.00 10.46
N PRO A 111 -7.25 15.01 9.57
CA PRO A 111 -6.05 15.55 8.91
C PRO A 111 -4.95 16.03 9.88
N MET A 112 -5.29 16.46 11.09
CA MET A 112 -4.30 16.88 12.10
C MET A 112 -3.31 15.77 12.46
N GLU A 113 -3.69 14.50 12.32
CA GLU A 113 -2.83 13.36 12.60
C GLU A 113 -1.71 13.19 11.56
N LEU A 114 -1.86 13.76 10.37
CA LEU A 114 -0.78 13.81 9.37
C LEU A 114 0.48 14.50 9.92
N LYS A 115 0.33 15.51 10.80
CA LYS A 115 1.50 16.12 11.47
C LYS A 115 2.29 15.10 12.29
N THR A 116 1.60 14.27 13.05
CA THR A 116 2.22 13.21 13.85
C THR A 116 2.88 12.16 12.96
N MET A 117 2.23 11.78 11.85
CA MET A 117 2.76 10.82 10.89
C MET A 117 4.00 11.36 10.15
N LEU A 118 4.13 12.66 9.97
CA LEU A 118 5.30 13.28 9.36
C LEU A 118 6.55 13.25 10.26
N VAL A 119 6.42 13.16 11.58
CA VAL A 119 7.56 13.23 12.52
C VAL A 119 8.65 12.20 12.22
N PRO A 120 8.37 10.90 12.06
CA PRO A 120 9.42 9.92 11.74
C PRO A 120 10.07 10.14 10.37
N LEU A 121 9.31 10.66 9.39
CA LEU A 121 9.79 10.96 8.04
C LEU A 121 10.75 12.16 8.04
N ARG A 122 10.37 13.26 8.71
CA ARG A 122 11.19 14.48 8.88
C ARG A 122 12.49 14.18 9.62
N ASN A 123 12.43 13.34 10.65
CA ASN A 123 13.59 12.91 11.43
C ASN A 123 14.43 11.83 10.72
N ASN A 124 14.13 11.55 9.45
CA ASN A 124 14.81 10.52 8.66
C ASN A 124 14.87 9.13 9.33
N ARG A 125 13.88 8.80 10.17
CA ARG A 125 13.73 7.48 10.81
C ARG A 125 12.90 6.53 9.95
N ALA A 126 11.90 7.07 9.21
CA ALA A 126 11.01 6.32 8.34
C ALA A 126 11.11 6.78 6.89
N ASP A 127 10.73 5.91 5.98
CA ASP A 127 10.53 6.17 4.56
C ASP A 127 9.04 6.08 4.21
N VAL A 128 8.29 5.28 4.98
CA VAL A 128 6.84 5.13 4.91
C VAL A 128 6.27 5.09 6.33
N VAL A 129 5.16 5.78 6.54
CA VAL A 129 4.38 5.72 7.79
C VAL A 129 2.96 5.29 7.45
N ILE A 130 2.46 4.29 8.16
CA ILE A 130 1.11 3.73 8.02
C ILE A 130 0.34 4.06 9.28
N GLY A 131 -0.89 4.53 9.14
CA GLY A 131 -1.81 4.70 10.26
C GLY A 131 -2.41 3.36 10.69
N SER A 132 -2.75 3.21 11.96
CA SER A 132 -3.46 2.04 12.46
C SER A 132 -4.64 2.45 13.33
N ARG A 133 -5.80 1.91 13.03
CA ARG A 133 -7.03 2.04 13.82
C ARG A 133 -7.05 1.15 15.06
N PHE A 134 -6.08 0.22 15.16
CA PHE A 134 -5.99 -0.78 16.23
C PHE A 134 -4.88 -0.47 17.24
N LEU A 135 -3.98 0.48 16.94
CA LEU A 135 -3.01 0.99 17.91
C LEU A 135 -3.66 2.13 18.70
N ALA A 136 -3.72 1.97 20.01
CA ALA A 136 -4.26 3.00 20.88
C ALA A 136 -3.31 4.20 20.96
N SER A 137 -3.74 5.38 20.49
CA SER A 137 -3.04 6.65 20.70
C SER A 137 -3.84 7.61 21.57
N SER A 138 -5.17 7.49 21.56
CA SER A 138 -6.12 8.34 22.29
C SER A 138 -7.50 7.66 22.36
N ALA A 139 -8.53 8.37 22.82
CA ALA A 139 -9.91 7.91 22.73
C ALA A 139 -10.28 7.64 21.26
N HIS A 140 -10.86 6.48 20.98
CA HIS A 140 -11.26 6.08 19.64
C HIS A 140 -12.67 5.50 19.63
N ARG A 141 -13.37 5.62 18.51
CA ARG A 141 -14.67 5.00 18.32
C ARG A 141 -14.52 3.49 18.25
N VAL A 142 -15.34 2.75 18.99
CA VAL A 142 -15.36 1.28 18.95
C VAL A 142 -15.82 0.81 17.57
N LEU A 143 -15.01 -0.03 16.94
CA LEU A 143 -15.30 -0.60 15.62
C LEU A 143 -16.27 -1.79 15.72
N TYR A 144 -16.98 -2.05 14.62
CA TYR A 144 -17.82 -3.25 14.54
C TYR A 144 -16.98 -4.52 14.62
N PHE A 145 -17.39 -5.46 15.47
CA PHE A 145 -16.63 -6.66 15.79
C PHE A 145 -16.24 -7.47 14.56
N TRP A 146 -17.21 -7.85 13.72
CA TRP A 146 -16.93 -8.66 12.53
C TRP A 146 -16.07 -7.95 11.50
N HIS A 147 -16.22 -6.66 11.35
CA HIS A 147 -15.37 -5.84 10.50
C HIS A 147 -13.92 -5.82 11.02
N SER A 148 -13.74 -5.70 12.33
CA SER A 148 -12.42 -5.74 12.96
C SER A 148 -11.76 -7.12 12.81
N ILE A 149 -12.53 -8.21 12.94
CA ILE A 149 -12.03 -9.58 12.69
C ILE A 149 -11.57 -9.75 11.24
N GLY A 150 -12.38 -9.29 10.27
CA GLY A 150 -12.02 -9.35 8.85
C GLY A 150 -10.72 -8.58 8.55
N ASN A 151 -10.58 -7.36 9.05
CA ASN A 151 -9.37 -6.57 8.88
C ASN A 151 -8.14 -7.22 9.52
N ARG A 152 -8.27 -7.72 10.76
CA ARG A 152 -7.18 -8.43 11.43
C ARG A 152 -6.76 -9.69 10.68
N PHE A 153 -7.72 -10.43 10.13
CA PHE A 153 -7.44 -11.60 9.31
C PHE A 153 -6.66 -11.23 8.04
N LEU A 154 -7.10 -10.21 7.29
CA LEU A 154 -6.39 -9.74 6.09
C LEU A 154 -4.98 -9.23 6.45
N THR A 155 -4.86 -8.49 7.54
CA THR A 155 -3.56 -8.00 8.04
C THR A 155 -2.64 -9.17 8.43
N LEU A 156 -3.17 -10.19 9.14
CA LEU A 156 -2.39 -11.39 9.47
C LEU A 156 -1.88 -12.10 8.22
N VAL A 157 -2.74 -12.31 7.23
CA VAL A 157 -2.33 -12.95 5.98
C VAL A 157 -1.27 -12.08 5.26
N SER A 158 -1.46 -10.76 5.19
CA SER A 158 -0.46 -9.86 4.63
C SER A 158 0.89 -9.97 5.35
N ASN A 159 0.89 -9.96 6.68
CA ASN A 159 2.11 -10.08 7.50
C ASN A 159 2.86 -11.39 7.26
N LEU A 160 2.13 -12.51 7.14
CA LEU A 160 2.74 -13.82 6.82
C LEU A 160 3.47 -13.81 5.46
N PHE A 161 2.96 -13.05 4.49
CA PHE A 161 3.56 -12.96 3.17
C PHE A 161 4.64 -11.89 3.03
N THR A 162 4.56 -10.79 3.79
CA THR A 162 5.47 -9.65 3.68
C THR A 162 6.60 -9.67 4.69
N ASP A 163 6.51 -10.53 5.72
CA ASP A 163 7.39 -10.52 6.91
C ASP A 163 7.36 -9.18 7.66
N LEU A 164 6.22 -8.48 7.59
CA LEU A 164 5.96 -7.29 8.39
C LEU A 164 5.12 -7.67 9.62
N ASN A 165 5.11 -6.81 10.62
CA ASN A 165 4.27 -6.96 11.81
C ASN A 165 3.34 -5.74 11.94
N LEU A 166 2.52 -5.48 10.90
CA LEU A 166 1.53 -4.42 10.93
C LEU A 166 0.32 -4.84 11.77
N THR A 167 -0.35 -3.86 12.35
CA THR A 167 -1.62 -4.07 13.05
C THR A 167 -2.83 -3.73 12.19
N ASP A 168 -2.68 -2.91 11.12
CA ASP A 168 -3.76 -2.47 10.24
C ASP A 168 -3.29 -2.21 8.79
N MET A 169 -3.22 -3.25 7.98
CA MET A 169 -2.83 -3.15 6.57
C MET A 169 -3.84 -2.35 5.73
N GLU A 170 -5.14 -2.47 6.05
CA GLU A 170 -6.26 -1.87 5.31
C GLU A 170 -6.49 -0.39 5.63
N CYS A 171 -5.69 0.22 6.52
CA CYS A 171 -5.82 1.63 6.83
C CYS A 171 -5.45 2.49 5.62
N CYS A 172 -6.34 3.41 5.22
CA CYS A 172 -6.08 4.32 4.08
C CYS A 172 -4.99 5.35 4.43
N TYR A 173 -4.86 5.75 5.70
CA TYR A 173 -3.84 6.72 6.12
C TYR A 173 -2.44 6.18 5.94
N LYS A 174 -1.76 6.69 4.93
CA LYS A 174 -0.37 6.36 4.59
C LYS A 174 0.36 7.62 4.15
N VAL A 175 1.56 7.80 4.66
CA VAL A 175 2.46 8.91 4.27
C VAL A 175 3.77 8.31 3.79
N PHE A 176 4.21 8.76 2.63
CA PHE A 176 5.38 8.24 1.93
C PHE A 176 6.39 9.36 1.67
N ARG A 177 7.67 9.03 1.59
CA ARG A 177 8.58 9.85 0.80
C ARG A 177 8.13 9.81 -0.66
N ARG A 178 8.13 10.97 -1.34
CA ARG A 178 7.66 11.05 -2.74
C ARG A 178 8.38 10.06 -3.65
N GLU A 179 9.68 9.97 -3.55
CA GLU A 179 10.49 9.05 -4.36
C GLU A 179 10.09 7.58 -4.19
N ILE A 180 9.64 7.18 -3.01
CA ILE A 180 9.17 5.82 -2.74
C ILE A 180 7.87 5.55 -3.49
N ILE A 181 6.84 6.38 -3.27
CA ILE A 181 5.53 6.11 -3.86
C ILE A 181 5.51 6.30 -5.39
N GLN A 182 6.26 7.27 -5.92
CA GLN A 182 6.40 7.47 -7.35
C GLN A 182 7.26 6.41 -8.03
N GLY A 183 8.14 5.73 -7.28
CA GLY A 183 8.94 4.59 -7.77
C GLY A 183 8.17 3.27 -7.83
N ILE A 184 6.95 3.19 -7.30
CA ILE A 184 6.13 1.97 -7.29
C ILE A 184 5.20 1.95 -8.50
N ASP A 185 5.27 0.89 -9.31
CA ASP A 185 4.32 0.63 -10.41
C ASP A 185 3.02 0.02 -9.86
N LEU A 186 2.10 0.88 -9.37
CA LEU A 186 0.79 0.48 -8.85
C LEU A 186 -0.15 0.11 -9.99
N LYS A 187 -0.92 -0.98 -9.85
CA LYS A 187 -1.82 -1.54 -10.89
C LYS A 187 -3.28 -1.63 -10.47
N GLU A 188 -3.55 -1.81 -9.18
CA GLU A 188 -4.92 -1.97 -8.70
C GLU A 188 -5.70 -0.66 -8.80
N ASN A 189 -6.94 -0.77 -9.23
CA ASN A 189 -7.79 0.39 -9.51
C ASN A 189 -8.77 0.70 -8.38
N ARG A 190 -9.11 -0.30 -7.53
CA ARG A 190 -10.09 -0.19 -6.45
C ARG A 190 -9.43 -0.51 -5.11
N PHE A 191 -10.14 -1.18 -4.21
CA PHE A 191 -9.71 -1.58 -2.86
C PHE A 191 -8.61 -2.67 -2.82
N GLY A 192 -7.98 -3.00 -3.93
CA GLY A 192 -6.74 -3.77 -3.98
C GLY A 192 -5.49 -2.91 -3.81
N PHE A 193 -5.64 -1.58 -3.70
CA PHE A 193 -4.54 -0.64 -3.54
C PHE A 193 -3.77 -0.88 -2.24
N GLU A 194 -4.46 -1.02 -1.10
CA GLU A 194 -3.85 -1.19 0.21
C GLU A 194 -2.93 -2.43 0.26
N PRO A 195 -3.41 -3.66 -0.08
CA PRO A 195 -2.53 -4.82 -0.09
C PRO A 195 -1.44 -4.74 -1.17
N GLU A 196 -1.69 -4.08 -2.32
CA GLU A 196 -0.66 -3.90 -3.34
C GLU A 196 0.46 -2.99 -2.87
N VAL A 197 0.13 -1.82 -2.31
CA VAL A 197 1.15 -0.86 -1.88
C VAL A 197 1.97 -1.40 -0.73
N VAL A 198 1.34 -2.07 0.25
CA VAL A 198 2.04 -2.69 1.38
C VAL A 198 2.99 -3.78 0.90
N ALA A 199 2.56 -4.66 -0.01
CA ALA A 199 3.40 -5.69 -0.60
C ALA A 199 4.64 -5.10 -1.29
N LYS A 200 4.45 -4.07 -2.11
CA LYS A 200 5.54 -3.44 -2.87
C LYS A 200 6.50 -2.65 -2.00
N VAL A 201 5.99 -1.96 -0.98
CA VAL A 201 6.81 -1.26 0.02
C VAL A 201 7.65 -2.26 0.82
N ALA A 202 7.07 -3.39 1.24
CA ALA A 202 7.81 -4.47 1.91
C ALA A 202 8.96 -5.01 1.05
N GLN A 203 8.70 -5.24 -0.24
CA GLN A 203 9.72 -5.72 -1.19
C GLN A 203 10.88 -4.71 -1.39
N MET A 204 10.63 -3.42 -1.23
CA MET A 204 11.68 -2.39 -1.27
C MET A 204 12.59 -2.40 -0.04
N ARG A 205 12.21 -3.09 1.03
CA ARG A 205 12.94 -3.16 2.31
C ARG A 205 13.26 -1.79 2.90
N VAL A 206 12.33 -0.86 2.76
CA VAL A 206 12.42 0.50 3.32
C VAL A 206 11.99 0.50 4.78
N ARG A 207 12.28 1.61 5.49
CA ARG A 207 11.91 1.76 6.90
C ARG A 207 10.45 2.13 7.02
N ILE A 208 9.62 1.23 7.53
CA ILE A 208 8.19 1.39 7.73
C ILE A 208 7.94 1.64 9.21
N TYR A 209 7.14 2.65 9.52
CA TYR A 209 6.62 2.94 10.85
C TYR A 209 5.11 2.83 10.85
N GLU A 210 4.55 2.41 11.96
CA GLU A 210 3.11 2.38 12.18
C GLU A 210 2.76 3.29 13.36
N ILE A 211 1.69 4.10 13.20
CA ILE A 211 1.25 5.07 14.21
C ILE A 211 -0.25 4.88 14.44
N GLY A 212 -0.66 4.85 15.72
CA GLY A 212 -2.07 4.83 16.07
C GLY A 212 -2.75 6.13 15.66
N ILE A 213 -3.93 6.01 15.05
CA ILE A 213 -4.75 7.13 14.58
C ILE A 213 -6.18 6.99 15.09
N THR A 214 -6.88 8.11 15.15
CA THR A 214 -8.32 8.11 15.42
C THR A 214 -9.09 7.81 14.13
N TYR A 215 -10.22 7.15 14.28
CA TYR A 215 -11.07 6.77 13.15
C TYR A 215 -12.55 6.90 13.56
N SER A 216 -13.28 7.66 12.78
CA SER A 216 -14.71 7.92 12.99
C SER A 216 -15.53 7.33 11.83
N GLY A 217 -15.52 5.99 11.71
CA GLY A 217 -16.15 5.28 10.60
C GLY A 217 -17.64 5.60 10.42
N ARG A 218 -18.09 5.71 9.19
CA ARG A 218 -19.50 5.88 8.81
C ARG A 218 -20.31 4.66 9.26
N THR A 219 -21.57 4.89 9.61
CA THR A 219 -22.51 3.80 9.88
C THR A 219 -23.01 3.19 8.56
N TYR A 220 -23.70 2.06 8.63
CA TYR A 220 -24.34 1.47 7.44
C TYR A 220 -25.41 2.40 6.85
N GLU A 221 -26.07 3.20 7.68
CA GLU A 221 -27.05 4.22 7.28
C GLU A 221 -26.40 5.39 6.54
N ASP A 222 -25.13 5.70 6.88
CA ASP A 222 -24.32 6.75 6.22
C ASP A 222 -23.68 6.30 4.88
N GLY A 223 -24.08 5.14 4.34
CA GLY A 223 -23.66 4.67 3.03
C GLY A 223 -22.29 4.01 2.94
N LYS A 224 -21.91 3.19 3.94
CA LYS A 224 -20.68 2.40 3.90
C LYS A 224 -20.59 1.56 2.64
N LYS A 225 -19.57 1.79 1.81
CA LYS A 225 -19.43 1.24 0.44
C LYS A 225 -18.67 -0.10 0.39
N ILE A 226 -18.02 -0.57 1.47
CA ILE A 226 -17.13 -1.74 1.49
C ILE A 226 -17.91 -3.01 1.82
N GLY A 227 -17.80 -4.04 0.99
CA GLY A 227 -18.51 -5.32 1.12
C GLY A 227 -17.58 -6.54 1.14
N ALA A 228 -18.17 -7.74 1.33
CA ALA A 228 -17.42 -9.01 1.36
C ALA A 228 -16.59 -9.26 0.08
N ARG A 229 -17.04 -8.79 -1.08
CA ARG A 229 -16.30 -8.88 -2.35
C ARG A 229 -14.96 -8.16 -2.31
N ASP A 230 -14.87 -7.06 -1.57
CA ASP A 230 -13.63 -6.28 -1.43
C ASP A 230 -12.63 -7.05 -0.56
N GLY A 231 -13.09 -7.74 0.48
CA GLY A 231 -12.25 -8.64 1.29
C GLY A 231 -11.65 -9.79 0.47
N PHE A 232 -12.44 -10.45 -0.39
CA PHE A 232 -11.91 -11.46 -1.30
C PHE A 232 -10.92 -10.88 -2.31
N ARG A 233 -11.18 -9.66 -2.78
CA ARG A 233 -10.25 -8.97 -3.68
C ARG A 233 -8.95 -8.64 -2.97
N ALA A 234 -9.00 -8.16 -1.72
CA ALA A 234 -7.81 -7.88 -0.91
C ALA A 234 -6.98 -9.17 -0.72
N LEU A 235 -7.61 -10.29 -0.35
CA LEU A 235 -6.94 -11.58 -0.23
C LEU A 235 -6.26 -12.01 -1.55
N TYR A 236 -6.98 -11.88 -2.67
CA TYR A 236 -6.39 -12.14 -3.99
C TYR A 236 -5.16 -11.24 -4.26
N CYS A 237 -5.24 -9.95 -3.94
CA CYS A 237 -4.12 -9.02 -4.13
C CYS A 237 -2.94 -9.36 -3.22
N ILE A 238 -3.17 -9.74 -1.96
CA ILE A 238 -2.10 -10.21 -1.07
C ILE A 238 -1.36 -11.39 -1.72
N LEU A 239 -2.08 -12.40 -2.19
CA LEU A 239 -1.48 -13.56 -2.87
C LEU A 239 -0.75 -13.15 -4.15
N LYS A 240 -1.42 -12.38 -5.01
CA LYS A 240 -0.91 -11.96 -6.33
C LYS A 240 0.42 -11.22 -6.26
N TYR A 241 0.57 -10.31 -5.28
CA TYR A 241 1.73 -9.44 -5.19
C TYR A 241 2.85 -9.98 -4.30
N ASN A 242 2.57 -10.99 -3.45
CA ASN A 242 3.55 -11.48 -2.50
C ASN A 242 4.01 -12.93 -2.75
N ALA A 243 3.21 -13.79 -3.41
CA ALA A 243 3.46 -15.23 -3.44
C ALA A 243 4.90 -15.61 -3.83
N HIS A 244 5.46 -14.93 -4.83
CA HIS A 244 6.81 -15.20 -5.35
C HIS A 244 7.95 -14.54 -4.53
N ASN A 245 7.64 -13.57 -3.67
CA ASN A 245 8.60 -12.88 -2.78
C ASN A 245 8.37 -13.22 -1.30
N ALA A 246 7.47 -14.14 -1.01
CA ALA A 246 7.13 -14.55 0.34
C ALA A 246 8.35 -15.13 1.09
N PRO A 247 8.41 -15.05 2.42
CA PRO A 247 9.41 -15.73 3.23
C PRO A 247 9.41 -17.25 2.97
N LEU A 248 10.56 -17.89 3.15
CA LEU A 248 10.72 -19.35 2.91
C LEU A 248 9.64 -20.21 3.56
N PRO A 249 9.23 -20.00 4.82
CA PRO A 249 8.15 -20.80 5.41
C PRO A 249 6.84 -20.70 4.63
N MET A 250 6.51 -19.50 4.14
CA MET A 250 5.28 -19.29 3.35
C MET A 250 5.39 -19.89 1.95
N GLN A 251 6.56 -19.76 1.30
CA GLN A 251 6.81 -20.46 0.03
C GLN A 251 6.65 -21.96 0.16
N PHE A 252 7.13 -22.55 1.26
CA PHE A 252 6.96 -23.97 1.56
C PHE A 252 5.49 -24.34 1.74
N LEU A 253 4.70 -23.52 2.47
CA LEU A 253 3.26 -23.77 2.62
C LEU A 253 2.51 -23.68 1.27
N ILE A 254 2.87 -22.72 0.41
CA ILE A 254 2.31 -22.61 -0.93
C ILE A 254 2.65 -23.86 -1.76
N PHE A 255 3.89 -24.33 -1.68
CA PHE A 255 4.33 -25.55 -2.37
C PHE A 255 3.54 -26.77 -1.90
N LEU A 256 3.36 -26.95 -0.58
CA LEU A 256 2.54 -28.02 -0.03
C LEU A 256 1.07 -27.94 -0.50
N PHE A 257 0.52 -26.73 -0.52
CA PHE A 257 -0.85 -26.51 -1.01
C PHE A 257 -1.00 -26.89 -2.49
N ILE A 258 -0.07 -26.48 -3.35
CA ILE A 258 -0.06 -26.82 -4.77
C ILE A 258 0.06 -28.34 -4.93
N GLY A 259 0.94 -28.99 -4.17
CA GLY A 259 1.09 -30.45 -4.16
C GLY A 259 -0.19 -31.17 -3.74
N GLY A 260 -0.90 -30.66 -2.70
CA GLY A 260 -2.20 -31.18 -2.27
C GLY A 260 -3.27 -31.07 -3.37
N VAL A 261 -3.35 -29.91 -4.05
CA VAL A 261 -4.27 -29.70 -5.18
C VAL A 261 -3.94 -30.68 -6.32
N ALA A 262 -2.66 -30.87 -6.66
CA ALA A 262 -2.24 -31.82 -7.68
C ALA A 262 -2.56 -33.26 -7.31
N ALA A 263 -2.44 -33.64 -6.03
CA ALA A 263 -2.82 -34.98 -5.54
C ALA A 263 -4.32 -35.23 -5.64
N ILE A 264 -5.15 -34.27 -5.28
CA ILE A 264 -6.60 -34.34 -5.45
C ILE A 264 -6.96 -34.48 -6.95
N PHE A 265 -6.33 -33.66 -7.80
CA PHE A 265 -6.52 -33.72 -9.24
C PHE A 265 -6.11 -35.10 -9.80
N ASN A 266 -4.98 -35.66 -9.36
CA ASN A 266 -4.54 -36.99 -9.72
C ASN A 266 -5.59 -38.04 -9.37
N LEU A 267 -6.15 -38.00 -8.14
CA LEU A 267 -7.19 -38.94 -7.69
C LEU A 267 -8.45 -38.84 -8.55
N ILE A 268 -8.93 -37.62 -8.79
CA ILE A 268 -10.13 -37.38 -9.60
C ILE A 268 -9.92 -37.93 -11.03
N LEU A 269 -8.79 -37.62 -11.65
CA LEU A 269 -8.48 -38.08 -13.01
C LEU A 269 -8.33 -39.60 -13.08
N PHE A 270 -7.66 -40.19 -12.08
CA PHE A 270 -7.53 -41.64 -11.99
C PHE A 270 -8.91 -42.35 -11.92
N LEU A 271 -9.80 -41.88 -11.02
CA LEU A 271 -11.13 -42.43 -10.87
C LEU A 271 -11.96 -42.27 -12.15
N SER A 272 -11.92 -41.10 -12.78
CA SER A 272 -12.58 -40.83 -14.06
C SER A 272 -12.13 -41.83 -15.15
N LEU A 273 -10.82 -42.01 -15.31
CA LEU A 273 -10.28 -42.96 -16.31
C LEU A 273 -10.66 -44.43 -16.00
N TYR A 274 -10.64 -44.78 -14.70
CA TYR A 274 -11.00 -46.12 -14.27
C TYR A 274 -12.49 -46.42 -14.53
N ASP A 275 -13.39 -45.47 -14.28
CA ASP A 275 -14.85 -45.60 -14.54
C ASP A 275 -15.18 -45.76 -16.03
N THR A 276 -14.30 -45.26 -16.93
CA THR A 276 -14.46 -45.53 -18.38
C THR A 276 -14.02 -46.92 -18.82
N GLY A 277 -13.59 -47.77 -17.88
CA GLY A 277 -13.19 -49.16 -18.17
C GLY A 277 -11.70 -49.31 -18.49
N ILE A 278 -10.87 -48.28 -18.37
CA ILE A 278 -9.42 -48.37 -18.56
C ILE A 278 -8.82 -49.09 -17.34
N GLN A 279 -7.95 -50.05 -17.56
CA GLN A 279 -7.28 -50.79 -16.50
C GLN A 279 -6.46 -49.85 -15.59
N ALA A 280 -6.47 -50.14 -14.28
CA ALA A 280 -5.76 -49.35 -13.28
C ALA A 280 -4.24 -49.21 -13.58
N SER A 281 -3.65 -50.26 -14.17
CA SER A 281 -2.23 -50.26 -14.60
C SER A 281 -1.90 -49.21 -15.69
N ILE A 282 -2.92 -48.73 -16.41
CA ILE A 282 -2.80 -47.68 -17.44
C ILE A 282 -3.30 -46.35 -16.90
N SER A 283 -4.45 -46.34 -16.18
CA SER A 283 -5.06 -45.14 -15.64
C SER A 283 -4.14 -44.41 -14.63
N ALA A 284 -3.46 -45.19 -13.75
CA ALA A 284 -2.62 -44.59 -12.70
C ALA A 284 -1.40 -43.83 -13.24
N PRO A 285 -0.59 -44.39 -14.15
CA PRO A 285 0.53 -43.65 -14.76
C PRO A 285 0.08 -42.40 -15.54
N ILE A 286 -1.02 -42.48 -16.28
CA ILE A 286 -1.55 -41.33 -17.04
C ILE A 286 -1.98 -40.23 -16.08
N ALA A 287 -2.77 -40.54 -15.07
CA ALA A 287 -3.22 -39.55 -14.08
C ALA A 287 -2.04 -38.90 -13.35
N PHE A 288 -1.04 -39.71 -12.97
CA PHE A 288 0.18 -39.18 -12.30
C PHE A 288 0.97 -38.23 -13.19
N ILE A 289 1.22 -38.57 -14.47
CA ILE A 289 1.97 -37.73 -15.40
C ILE A 289 1.25 -36.37 -15.60
N VAL A 290 -0.09 -36.43 -15.82
CA VAL A 290 -0.86 -35.19 -16.01
C VAL A 290 -0.87 -34.35 -14.74
N ALA A 291 -1.03 -34.96 -13.55
CA ALA A 291 -0.97 -34.23 -12.29
C ALA A 291 0.41 -33.65 -12.00
N ALA A 292 1.48 -34.34 -12.37
CA ALA A 292 2.85 -33.82 -12.26
C ALA A 292 3.08 -32.60 -13.16
N ILE A 293 2.55 -32.59 -14.38
CA ILE A 293 2.60 -31.44 -15.27
C ILE A 293 1.79 -30.26 -14.67
N VAL A 294 0.59 -30.52 -14.15
CA VAL A 294 -0.23 -29.50 -13.48
C VAL A 294 0.53 -28.91 -12.29
N ASN A 295 1.09 -29.74 -11.42
CA ASN A 295 1.90 -29.32 -10.29
C ASN A 295 3.06 -28.43 -10.70
N TYR A 296 3.83 -28.85 -11.71
CA TYR A 296 4.96 -28.08 -12.24
C TYR A 296 4.50 -26.71 -12.77
N VAL A 297 3.46 -26.68 -13.60
CA VAL A 297 2.91 -25.44 -14.15
C VAL A 297 2.45 -24.49 -13.05
N LEU A 298 1.72 -24.97 -12.04
CA LEU A 298 1.28 -24.16 -10.91
C LEU A 298 2.45 -23.63 -10.09
N CYS A 299 3.48 -24.43 -9.83
CA CYS A 299 4.70 -23.99 -9.15
C CYS A 299 5.40 -22.88 -9.94
N VAL A 300 5.57 -23.04 -11.25
CA VAL A 300 6.18 -22.02 -12.12
C VAL A 300 5.37 -20.72 -12.12
N LEU A 301 4.04 -20.82 -12.25
CA LEU A 301 3.16 -19.65 -12.32
C LEU A 301 3.04 -18.90 -11.00
N ILE A 302 3.08 -19.58 -9.87
CA ILE A 302 2.82 -18.99 -8.55
C ILE A 302 4.10 -18.68 -7.80
N LEU A 303 5.06 -19.63 -7.74
CA LEU A 303 6.27 -19.49 -6.94
C LEU A 303 7.45 -18.90 -7.71
N PHE A 304 7.64 -19.25 -9.00
CA PHE A 304 8.87 -18.94 -9.73
C PHE A 304 8.75 -17.80 -10.73
N LYS A 305 7.67 -17.05 -10.74
CA LYS A 305 7.34 -16.06 -11.79
C LYS A 305 8.32 -14.88 -11.93
N HIS A 306 9.41 -14.74 -11.22
CA HIS A 306 10.35 -13.63 -11.46
C HIS A 306 11.74 -13.78 -10.79
N GLN A 307 12.64 -14.48 -11.41
CA GLN A 307 14.07 -14.20 -11.19
C GLN A 307 14.72 -13.35 -12.29
N VAL A 308 14.02 -13.01 -13.36
CA VAL A 308 14.63 -12.31 -14.51
C VAL A 308 14.68 -10.79 -14.36
N SER A 309 13.88 -10.17 -13.53
CA SER A 309 13.83 -8.69 -13.40
C SER A 309 14.58 -8.10 -12.21
N SER A 310 14.96 -8.89 -11.20
CA SER A 310 15.67 -8.36 -10.01
C SER A 310 17.16 -8.10 -10.21
N ASN A 311 17.80 -8.77 -11.17
CA ASN A 311 19.23 -8.57 -11.43
C ASN A 311 19.58 -7.24 -12.11
N THR A 312 18.62 -6.56 -12.73
CA THR A 312 18.89 -5.27 -13.37
C THR A 312 18.85 -4.09 -12.40
N MET A 313 18.11 -4.20 -11.30
CA MET A 313 18.06 -3.13 -10.28
C MET A 313 19.22 -3.16 -9.28
N VAL A 314 19.81 -4.32 -8.99
CA VAL A 314 20.93 -4.43 -8.06
C VAL A 314 22.21 -3.83 -8.65
N ASN A 315 22.40 -3.88 -9.97
CA ASN A 315 23.58 -3.30 -10.61
C ASN A 315 23.55 -1.77 -10.78
N SER A 316 22.40 -1.12 -10.63
CA SER A 316 22.33 0.35 -10.66
C SER A 316 22.56 1.01 -9.28
N ARG A 317 22.55 0.25 -8.18
CA ARG A 317 22.77 0.73 -6.80
C ARG A 317 24.22 0.58 -6.27
N GLY A 318 25.13 0.08 -7.07
CA GLY A 318 26.57 -0.07 -6.71
C GLY A 318 27.37 1.23 -6.63
N ARG A 319 26.74 2.41 -6.74
CA ARG A 319 27.41 3.70 -6.58
C ARG A 319 26.68 4.57 -5.55
N SER A 320 26.91 4.26 -4.28
CA SER A 320 26.58 5.15 -3.16
C SER A 320 27.39 6.47 -3.28
N PRO A 321 26.77 7.64 -3.04
CA PRO A 321 27.47 8.93 -3.01
C PRO A 321 28.58 9.03 -1.96
N LEU A 322 28.64 8.10 -1.01
CA LEU A 322 29.61 8.10 0.08
C LEU A 322 31.05 7.84 -0.38
N ASN A 323 31.28 7.23 -1.52
CA ASN A 323 32.65 6.96 -2.04
C ASN A 323 33.30 8.16 -2.75
N ARG A 324 32.61 9.30 -2.89
CA ARG A 324 33.22 10.55 -3.42
C ARG A 324 33.89 11.41 -2.35
N LEU A 325 33.64 11.17 -1.07
CA LEU A 325 34.21 11.97 0.01
C LEU A 325 35.48 11.39 0.64
N LEU A 326 35.87 10.15 0.33
CA LEU A 326 37.05 9.49 0.87
C LEU A 326 38.20 9.32 -0.14
N GLY A 327 38.01 9.77 -1.40
CA GLY A 327 39.03 9.68 -2.47
C GLY A 327 39.91 10.91 -2.70
N GLY A 328 39.92 11.86 -1.79
CA GLY A 328 40.61 13.11 -1.99
C GLY A 328 41.59 13.51 -0.88
N ARG A 329 42.56 12.63 -0.54
CA ARG A 329 43.79 13.06 0.15
C ARG A 329 44.85 11.99 0.00
N GLY A 330 45.84 12.29 -0.81
CA GLY A 330 47.07 11.51 -0.86
C GLY A 330 47.79 11.65 -2.20
N ASN A 331 48.53 12.73 -2.39
CA ASN A 331 49.88 12.71 -2.96
C ASN A 331 50.37 14.13 -3.11
N GLY A 332 51.42 14.42 -2.46
CA GLY A 332 52.21 15.65 -2.62
C GLY A 332 53.13 15.94 -1.46
N ALA A 333 54.27 15.30 -1.42
CA ALA A 333 55.53 16.02 -1.38
C ALA A 333 56.67 15.13 -0.91
N ALA A 334 57.50 14.77 -1.83
CA ALA A 334 58.92 14.49 -1.56
C ALA A 334 59.69 15.78 -1.94
N ARG A 335 60.26 16.39 -0.99
CA ARG A 335 61.63 16.94 -0.89
C ARG A 335 61.76 17.74 0.39
#